data_3e0543ceeb80f62ea04c7f52b8ec048b
#
_entry.id   3e0543ceeb80f62ea04c7f52b8ec048b
#
_cell.length_a   1.000
_cell.length_b   1.000
_cell.length_c   1.000
_cell.angle_alpha   90.00
_cell.angle_beta   90.00
_cell.angle_gamma   90.00
#
_symmetry.space_group_name_H-M   'P 1'
#
loop_
_entity.id
_entity.type
_entity.pdbx_description
1 polymer ?
#
loop_
_entity_poly.entity_id
_entity_poly.type
_entity_poly.pdbx_seq_one_letter_code
_entity_poly.pdbx_strand_id
1 'polypeptide(L)'
;MIQKLATSMISARLNEITQKPNPPFVFAASDMGNMGRTKSALMFYAALRNDVMIDGIKGLIREAERVKQFGFTTTEFDRAKSDYMRGLENELKEKDKQKNQKYVWEAINNFLEGEPMPGIEFEFMLANGLVPTITLEEINAYIASMVTDKNVALTLMAPKKDDIQLPSEEAILAAV
;
A
#
# COMPACT_ATOMS: atom_id res chain seq x y z
N MET A 1 -8.14 -4.05 9.22
CA MET A 1 -6.89 -3.83 9.98
C MET A 1 -5.71 -4.57 9.37
N ILE A 2 -5.76 -5.89 9.16
CA ILE A 2 -4.69 -6.70 8.53
C ILE A 2 -4.22 -6.08 7.21
N GLN A 3 -5.14 -5.73 6.29
CA GLN A 3 -4.80 -5.08 5.02
C GLN A 3 -3.99 -3.79 5.21
N LYS A 4 -4.46 -2.89 6.09
CA LYS A 4 -3.78 -1.61 6.37
C LYS A 4 -2.38 -1.82 6.96
N LEU A 5 -2.22 -2.77 7.87
CA LEU A 5 -0.91 -3.11 8.43
C LEU A 5 0.03 -3.68 7.35
N ALA A 6 -0.43 -4.63 6.54
CA ALA A 6 0.37 -5.24 5.48
C ALA A 6 0.83 -4.20 4.45
N THR A 7 -0.08 -3.38 3.91
CA THR A 7 0.27 -2.36 2.91
C THR A 7 1.15 -1.25 3.50
N SER A 8 0.97 -0.89 4.77
CA SER A 8 1.86 0.09 5.43
C SER A 8 3.29 -0.43 5.58
N MET A 9 3.48 -1.71 5.90
CA MET A 9 4.80 -2.33 5.98
C MET A 9 5.48 -2.43 4.61
N ILE A 10 4.74 -2.78 3.54
CA ILE A 10 5.26 -2.74 2.17
C ILE A 10 5.69 -1.31 1.83
N SER A 11 4.83 -0.33 2.10
CA SER A 11 5.11 1.08 1.82
C SER A 11 6.33 1.58 2.58
N ALA A 12 6.54 1.13 3.83
CA ALA A 12 7.74 1.45 4.60
C ALA A 12 9.00 0.91 3.93
N ARG A 13 9.02 -0.36 3.48
CA ARG A 13 10.15 -0.93 2.72
C ARG A 13 10.41 -0.21 1.41
N LEU A 14 9.36 0.12 0.65
CA LEU A 14 9.48 0.89 -0.58
C LEU A 14 10.07 2.28 -0.31
N ASN A 15 9.62 2.93 0.76
CA ASN A 15 10.17 4.22 1.18
C ASN A 15 11.65 4.13 1.59
N GLU A 16 12.08 3.06 2.27
CA GLU A 16 13.50 2.84 2.57
C GLU A 16 14.36 2.75 1.30
N ILE A 17 13.81 2.18 0.21
CA ILE A 17 14.51 2.16 -1.08
C ILE A 17 14.68 3.56 -1.65
N THR A 18 13.71 4.46 -1.48
CA THR A 18 13.81 5.86 -1.95
C THR A 18 14.89 6.66 -1.22
N GLN A 19 15.28 6.22 -0.02
CA GLN A 19 16.33 6.89 0.77
C GLN A 19 17.76 6.43 0.44
N LYS A 20 17.90 5.42 -0.43
CA LYS A 20 19.22 4.91 -0.84
C LYS A 20 19.89 5.86 -1.85
N PRO A 21 21.22 5.84 -1.97
CA PRO A 21 21.91 6.54 -3.06
C PRO A 21 21.39 6.06 -4.42
N ASN A 22 21.05 6.99 -5.32
CA ASN A 22 20.52 6.70 -6.66
C ASN A 22 19.30 5.74 -6.68
N PRO A 23 18.21 6.10 -5.99
CA PRO A 23 17.05 5.24 -5.95
C PRO A 23 16.40 5.13 -7.34
N PRO A 24 15.81 3.98 -7.70
CA PRO A 24 15.19 3.79 -9.02
C PRO A 24 13.84 4.53 -9.15
N PHE A 25 13.26 4.97 -8.05
CA PHE A 25 12.03 5.76 -8.00
C PHE A 25 12.12 6.85 -6.94
N VAL A 26 11.44 7.96 -7.20
CA VAL A 26 11.37 9.14 -6.31
C VAL A 26 10.38 8.91 -5.17
N PHE A 27 9.34 8.15 -5.47
CA PHE A 27 8.28 7.78 -4.55
C PHE A 27 7.78 6.39 -4.89
N ALA A 28 7.47 5.59 -3.90
CA ALA A 28 6.77 4.32 -4.09
C ALA A 28 5.94 3.98 -2.85
N ALA A 29 4.81 3.33 -3.07
CA ALA A 29 3.95 2.86 -2.01
C ALA A 29 3.10 1.67 -2.48
N SER A 30 2.38 1.07 -1.55
CA SER A 30 1.44 0.00 -1.77
C SER A 30 0.11 0.33 -1.10
N ASP A 31 -0.97 -0.09 -1.72
CA ASP A 31 -2.31 0.03 -1.15
C ASP A 31 -3.18 -1.15 -1.58
N MET A 32 -4.28 -1.33 -0.86
CA MET A 32 -5.35 -2.25 -1.23
C MET A 32 -6.56 -1.43 -1.63
N GLY A 33 -6.98 -1.54 -2.88
CA GLY A 33 -8.10 -0.77 -3.41
C GLY A 33 -9.12 -1.61 -4.15
N ASN A 34 -10.34 -1.10 -4.23
CA ASN A 34 -11.40 -1.70 -5.03
C ASN A 34 -11.21 -1.30 -6.51
N MET A 35 -11.13 -2.30 -7.38
CA MET A 35 -11.06 -2.14 -8.84
C MET A 35 -12.44 -2.21 -9.50
N GLY A 36 -13.48 -2.11 -8.69
CA GLY A 36 -14.87 -2.20 -9.06
C GLY A 36 -15.68 -2.85 -7.94
N ARG A 37 -16.97 -3.05 -8.15
CA ARG A 37 -17.88 -3.54 -7.10
C ARG A 37 -17.52 -4.90 -6.50
N THR A 38 -16.82 -5.76 -7.25
CA THR A 38 -16.61 -7.16 -6.86
C THR A 38 -15.15 -7.58 -6.86
N LYS A 39 -14.23 -6.67 -7.10
CA LYS A 39 -12.82 -6.97 -7.23
C LYS A 39 -11.98 -5.97 -6.45
N SER A 40 -11.09 -6.48 -5.62
CA SER A 40 -10.05 -5.71 -4.95
C SER A 40 -8.68 -6.10 -5.51
N ALA A 41 -7.74 -5.18 -5.49
CA ALA A 41 -6.38 -5.42 -5.93
C ALA A 41 -5.37 -4.92 -4.90
N LEU A 42 -4.32 -5.69 -4.69
CA LEU A 42 -3.10 -5.20 -4.08
C LEU A 42 -2.33 -4.41 -5.14
N MET A 43 -2.12 -3.14 -4.89
CA MET A 43 -1.48 -2.23 -5.82
C MET A 43 -0.10 -1.82 -5.31
N PHE A 44 0.87 -1.83 -6.22
CA PHE A 44 2.18 -1.19 -6.04
C PHE A 44 2.26 -0.05 -7.04
N TYR A 45 2.64 1.12 -6.61
CA TYR A 45 2.78 2.27 -7.49
C TYR A 45 4.02 3.08 -7.13
N ALA A 46 4.65 3.65 -8.17
CA ALA A 46 5.84 4.44 -8.00
C ALA A 46 5.91 5.58 -9.02
N ALA A 47 6.54 6.68 -8.61
CA ALA A 47 7.04 7.70 -9.51
C ALA A 47 8.47 7.34 -9.91
N LEU A 48 8.66 6.85 -11.12
CA LEU A 48 9.94 6.39 -11.63
C LEU A 48 10.82 7.57 -12.07
N ARG A 49 12.12 7.38 -12.02
CA ARG A 49 13.08 8.27 -12.69
C ARG A 49 13.13 7.92 -14.17
N ASN A 50 13.18 8.93 -15.03
CA ASN A 50 13.14 8.76 -16.49
C ASN A 50 14.31 7.95 -17.04
N ASP A 51 15.47 8.03 -16.40
CA ASP A 51 16.71 7.37 -16.81
C ASP A 51 16.83 5.90 -16.41
N VAL A 52 15.96 5.42 -15.49
CA VAL A 52 16.03 4.07 -14.90
C VAL A 52 14.66 3.41 -14.74
N MET A 53 13.75 3.62 -15.68
CA MET A 53 12.36 3.12 -15.58
C MET A 53 12.29 1.61 -15.38
N ILE A 54 13.07 0.85 -16.13
CA ILE A 54 13.12 -0.62 -16.01
C ILE A 54 13.61 -1.06 -14.64
N ASP A 55 14.63 -0.38 -14.09
CA ASP A 55 15.12 -0.71 -12.74
C ASP A 55 14.07 -0.38 -11.66
N GLY A 56 13.28 0.67 -11.90
CA GLY A 56 12.14 0.99 -11.03
C GLY A 56 11.08 -0.09 -11.04
N ILE A 57 10.69 -0.59 -12.22
CA ILE A 57 9.74 -1.71 -12.36
C ILE A 57 10.29 -2.96 -11.64
N LYS A 58 11.54 -3.34 -11.93
CA LYS A 58 12.21 -4.46 -11.25
C LYS A 58 12.28 -4.28 -9.73
N GLY A 59 12.46 -3.04 -9.27
CA GLY A 59 12.49 -2.71 -7.84
C GLY A 59 11.17 -3.01 -7.14
N LEU A 60 10.04 -2.63 -7.77
CA LEU A 60 8.70 -2.92 -7.25
C LEU A 60 8.41 -4.42 -7.22
N ILE A 61 8.68 -5.12 -8.33
CA ILE A 61 8.43 -6.56 -8.45
C ILE A 61 9.29 -7.34 -7.47
N ARG A 62 10.57 -7.00 -7.35
CA ARG A 62 11.48 -7.62 -6.38
C ARG A 62 10.97 -7.47 -4.95
N GLU A 63 10.43 -6.32 -4.58
CA GLU A 63 9.90 -6.12 -3.24
C GLU A 63 8.60 -6.90 -3.03
N ALA A 64 7.72 -6.98 -4.03
CA ALA A 64 6.54 -7.82 -4.00
C ALA A 64 6.89 -9.31 -3.79
N GLU A 65 7.84 -9.83 -4.59
CA GLU A 65 8.31 -11.21 -4.44
C GLU A 65 9.02 -11.46 -3.10
N ARG A 66 9.80 -10.48 -2.63
CA ARG A 66 10.47 -10.57 -1.33
C ARG A 66 9.47 -10.70 -0.19
N VAL A 67 8.40 -9.91 -0.23
CA VAL A 67 7.34 -10.00 0.79
C VAL A 67 6.58 -11.32 0.69
N LYS A 68 6.30 -11.80 -0.53
CA LYS A 68 5.68 -13.11 -0.75
C LYS A 68 6.50 -14.27 -0.16
N GLN A 69 7.81 -14.25 -0.41
CA GLN A 69 8.70 -15.38 -0.04
C GLN A 69 9.12 -15.36 1.43
N PHE A 70 9.38 -14.19 1.98
CA PHE A 70 10.03 -14.05 3.30
C PHE A 70 9.13 -13.35 4.34
N GLY A 71 8.02 -12.77 3.91
CA GLY A 71 7.14 -12.00 4.80
C GLY A 71 7.82 -10.77 5.41
N PHE A 72 7.33 -10.40 6.57
CA PHE A 72 7.82 -9.29 7.39
C PHE A 72 8.50 -9.80 8.65
N THR A 73 9.32 -8.95 9.25
CA THR A 73 9.97 -9.20 10.54
C THR A 73 9.11 -8.71 11.70
N THR A 74 9.36 -9.23 12.91
CA THR A 74 8.68 -8.77 14.13
C THR A 74 8.86 -7.26 14.35
N THR A 75 10.06 -6.73 14.10
CA THR A 75 10.34 -5.29 14.28
C THR A 75 9.52 -4.41 13.33
N GLU A 76 9.35 -4.82 12.07
CA GLU A 76 8.48 -4.10 11.12
C GLU A 76 7.03 -4.14 11.57
N PHE A 77 6.58 -5.29 12.03
CA PHE A 77 5.22 -5.50 12.49
C PHE A 77 4.91 -4.67 13.74
N ASP A 78 5.78 -4.67 14.76
CA ASP A 78 5.60 -3.88 15.98
C ASP A 78 5.58 -2.38 15.69
N ARG A 79 6.44 -1.93 14.77
CA ARG A 79 6.44 -0.53 14.30
C ARG A 79 5.12 -0.19 13.61
N ALA A 80 4.66 -1.04 12.68
CA ALA A 80 3.41 -0.82 11.95
C ALA A 80 2.19 -0.75 12.89
N LYS A 81 2.11 -1.64 13.90
CA LYS A 81 1.06 -1.59 14.93
C LYS A 81 1.11 -0.29 15.72
N SER A 82 2.29 0.12 16.16
CA SER A 82 2.49 1.36 16.92
C SER A 82 2.09 2.60 16.10
N ASP A 83 2.50 2.65 14.83
CA ASP A 83 2.18 3.77 13.94
C ASP A 83 0.69 3.81 13.60
N TYR A 84 0.06 2.66 13.38
CA TYR A 84 -1.38 2.56 13.15
C TYR A 84 -2.19 3.08 14.35
N MET A 85 -1.83 2.64 15.57
CA MET A 85 -2.51 3.07 16.79
C MET A 85 -2.30 4.56 17.06
N ARG A 86 -1.08 5.08 16.84
CA ARG A 86 -0.77 6.51 16.95
C ARG A 86 -1.57 7.34 15.94
N GLY A 87 -1.74 6.83 14.71
CA GLY A 87 -2.57 7.48 13.70
C GLY A 87 -4.01 7.65 14.17
N LEU A 88 -4.64 6.59 14.67
CA LEU A 88 -6.00 6.62 15.20
C LEU A 88 -6.13 7.52 16.44
N GLU A 89 -5.14 7.49 17.33
CA GLU A 89 -5.14 8.38 18.53
C GLU A 89 -5.09 9.86 18.12
N ASN A 90 -4.25 10.21 17.15
CA ASN A 90 -4.16 11.58 16.64
C ASN A 90 -5.47 11.99 15.95
N GLU A 91 -6.07 11.10 15.18
CA GLU A 91 -7.35 11.32 14.52
C GLU A 91 -8.48 11.54 15.54
N LEU A 92 -8.49 10.76 16.62
CA LEU A 92 -9.42 10.93 17.72
C LEU A 92 -9.25 12.29 18.43
N LYS A 93 -8.00 12.72 18.69
CA LYS A 93 -7.70 14.03 19.28
C LYS A 93 -8.14 15.20 18.39
N GLU A 94 -8.12 15.00 17.09
CA GLU A 94 -8.46 16.03 16.09
C GLU A 94 -9.87 15.85 15.49
N LYS A 95 -10.74 15.03 16.10
CA LYS A 95 -12.04 14.69 15.56
C LYS A 95 -12.90 15.91 15.21
N ASP A 96 -12.87 16.95 16.05
CA ASP A 96 -13.64 18.18 15.85
C ASP A 96 -13.05 19.13 14.77
N LYS A 97 -11.85 18.81 14.25
CA LYS A 97 -11.14 19.58 13.21
C LYS A 97 -11.10 18.87 11.86
N GLN A 98 -11.81 17.74 11.73
CA GLN A 98 -11.81 16.96 10.51
C GLN A 98 -12.44 17.72 9.35
N LYS A 99 -11.85 17.58 8.16
CA LYS A 99 -12.39 18.17 6.94
C LYS A 99 -13.67 17.46 6.51
N ASN A 100 -14.66 18.20 6.04
CA ASN A 100 -15.91 17.67 5.50
C ASN A 100 -15.70 16.59 4.43
N GLN A 101 -14.62 16.67 3.66
CA GLN A 101 -14.28 15.70 2.63
C GLN A 101 -14.14 14.28 3.17
N LYS A 102 -13.63 14.08 4.40
CA LYS A 102 -13.55 12.77 5.03
C LYS A 102 -14.95 12.16 5.17
N TYR A 103 -15.88 12.91 5.76
CA TYR A 103 -17.27 12.44 5.96
C TYR A 103 -18.00 12.17 4.65
N VAL A 104 -17.69 12.96 3.61
CA VAL A 104 -18.23 12.72 2.26
C VAL A 104 -17.77 11.38 1.71
N TRP A 105 -16.48 11.04 1.85
CA TRP A 105 -15.96 9.75 1.40
C TRP A 105 -16.52 8.58 2.22
N GLU A 106 -16.65 8.72 3.54
CA GLU A 106 -17.28 7.73 4.39
C GLU A 106 -18.73 7.47 3.94
N ALA A 107 -19.51 8.54 3.68
CA ALA A 107 -20.89 8.40 3.20
C ALA A 107 -20.99 7.76 1.81
N ILE A 108 -20.06 8.09 0.89
CA ILE A 108 -19.98 7.47 -0.44
C ILE A 108 -19.67 5.98 -0.31
N ASN A 109 -18.68 5.61 0.48
CA ASN A 109 -18.29 4.21 0.68
C ASN A 109 -19.41 3.42 1.38
N ASN A 110 -20.08 4.02 2.35
CA ASN A 110 -21.26 3.40 2.99
C ASN A 110 -22.35 3.12 1.96
N PHE A 111 -22.67 4.09 1.10
CA PHE A 111 -23.72 3.94 0.08
C PHE A 111 -23.36 2.94 -1.00
N LEU A 112 -22.11 2.96 -1.51
CA LEU A 112 -21.69 2.11 -2.62
C LEU A 112 -21.28 0.70 -2.21
N GLU A 113 -20.63 0.56 -1.06
CA GLU A 113 -19.96 -0.66 -0.62
C GLU A 113 -20.60 -1.26 0.64
N GLY A 114 -21.51 -0.55 1.32
CA GLY A 114 -22.05 -0.95 2.59
C GLY A 114 -21.06 -0.85 3.75
N GLU A 115 -19.98 -0.05 3.58
CA GLU A 115 -18.96 0.12 4.62
C GLU A 115 -19.56 0.81 5.85
N PRO A 116 -19.40 0.28 7.07
CA PRO A 116 -19.91 0.93 8.28
C PRO A 116 -19.24 2.29 8.53
N MET A 117 -20.00 3.23 9.09
CA MET A 117 -19.53 4.56 9.49
C MET A 117 -19.60 4.69 11.03
N PRO A 118 -18.79 3.98 11.80
CA PRO A 118 -18.93 3.93 13.26
C PRO A 118 -18.42 5.17 13.99
N GLY A 119 -17.66 6.02 13.30
CA GLY A 119 -16.95 7.16 13.89
C GLY A 119 -15.66 6.77 14.61
N ILE A 120 -14.76 7.76 14.73
CA ILE A 120 -13.37 7.55 15.19
C ILE A 120 -13.27 7.02 16.63
N GLU A 121 -14.21 7.37 17.52
CA GLU A 121 -14.22 6.86 18.89
C GLU A 121 -14.40 5.35 18.93
N PHE A 122 -15.35 4.84 18.14
CA PHE A 122 -15.59 3.41 18.04
C PHE A 122 -14.46 2.70 17.32
N GLU A 123 -13.94 3.27 16.24
CA GLU A 123 -12.77 2.72 15.52
C GLU A 123 -11.56 2.59 16.42
N PHE A 124 -11.26 3.62 17.22
CA PHE A 124 -10.16 3.59 18.17
C PHE A 124 -10.37 2.54 19.27
N MET A 125 -11.58 2.46 19.83
CA MET A 125 -11.93 1.44 20.81
C MET A 125 -11.76 0.02 20.24
N LEU A 126 -12.25 -0.20 19.04
CA LEU A 126 -12.14 -1.49 18.34
C LEU A 126 -10.70 -1.85 18.04
N ALA A 127 -9.90 -0.87 17.60
CA ALA A 127 -8.48 -1.06 17.31
C ALA A 127 -7.68 -1.42 18.58
N ASN A 128 -7.96 -0.78 19.72
CA ASN A 128 -7.33 -1.13 21.00
C ASN A 128 -7.62 -2.59 21.42
N GLY A 129 -8.79 -3.11 21.09
CA GLY A 129 -9.13 -4.51 21.38
C GLY A 129 -8.52 -5.50 20.38
N LEU A 130 -8.51 -5.18 19.09
CA LEU A 130 -8.17 -6.13 18.03
C LEU A 130 -6.70 -6.08 17.60
N VAL A 131 -6.07 -4.90 17.54
CA VAL A 131 -4.67 -4.78 17.06
C VAL A 131 -3.71 -5.62 17.89
N PRO A 132 -3.82 -5.71 19.23
CA PRO A 132 -2.97 -6.60 20.02
C PRO A 132 -3.12 -8.10 19.67
N THR A 133 -4.28 -8.53 19.21
CA THR A 133 -4.54 -9.94 18.89
C THR A 133 -4.05 -10.36 17.51
N ILE A 134 -3.77 -9.40 16.61
CA ILE A 134 -3.23 -9.69 15.28
C ILE A 134 -1.80 -10.22 15.42
N THR A 135 -1.50 -11.32 14.75
CA THR A 135 -0.18 -11.95 14.75
C THR A 135 0.60 -11.66 13.47
N LEU A 136 1.91 -11.79 13.53
CA LEU A 136 2.80 -11.66 12.37
C LEU A 136 2.51 -12.75 11.33
N GLU A 137 2.20 -13.96 11.79
CA GLU A 137 1.87 -15.11 10.95
C GLU A 137 0.62 -14.83 10.10
N GLU A 138 -0.42 -14.23 10.69
CA GLU A 138 -1.64 -13.84 9.96
C GLU A 138 -1.33 -12.81 8.86
N ILE A 139 -0.51 -11.82 9.16
CA ILE A 139 -0.09 -10.81 8.17
C ILE A 139 0.71 -11.44 7.05
N ASN A 140 1.68 -12.29 7.38
CA ASN A 140 2.53 -12.96 6.39
C ASN A 140 1.72 -13.93 5.51
N ALA A 141 0.81 -14.69 6.09
CA ALA A 141 -0.09 -15.57 5.34
C ALA A 141 -1.03 -14.76 4.42
N TYR A 142 -1.57 -13.65 4.92
CA TYR A 142 -2.42 -12.77 4.14
C TYR A 142 -1.69 -12.23 2.91
N ILE A 143 -0.52 -11.62 3.08
CA ILE A 143 0.19 -10.99 1.97
C ILE A 143 0.71 -12.02 0.96
N ALA A 144 1.17 -13.19 1.42
CA ALA A 144 1.58 -14.28 0.55
C ALA A 144 0.43 -14.77 -0.35
N SER A 145 -0.82 -14.72 0.13
CA SER A 145 -2.01 -15.07 -0.66
C SER A 145 -2.38 -14.01 -1.69
N MET A 146 -1.99 -12.75 -1.46
CA MET A 146 -2.33 -11.62 -2.35
C MET A 146 -1.33 -11.40 -3.48
N VAL A 147 -0.04 -11.71 -3.25
CA VAL A 147 0.99 -11.60 -4.30
C VAL A 147 1.01 -12.88 -5.13
N THR A 148 0.37 -12.85 -6.28
CA THR A 148 0.22 -14.02 -7.18
C THR A 148 0.76 -13.72 -8.56
N ASP A 149 1.09 -14.79 -9.31
CA ASP A 149 1.55 -14.69 -10.70
C ASP A 149 0.37 -14.62 -11.69
N LYS A 150 -0.87 -14.61 -11.18
CA LYS A 150 -2.11 -14.57 -11.98
C LYS A 150 -2.84 -13.26 -11.75
N ASN A 151 -3.53 -12.79 -12.79
CA ASN A 151 -4.32 -11.55 -12.73
C ASN A 151 -3.45 -10.31 -12.37
N VAL A 152 -2.24 -10.27 -12.90
CA VAL A 152 -1.32 -9.14 -12.74
C VAL A 152 -1.53 -8.18 -13.92
N ALA A 153 -1.60 -6.88 -13.62
CA ALA A 153 -1.62 -5.82 -14.62
C ALA A 153 -0.52 -4.80 -14.27
N LEU A 154 0.27 -4.42 -15.25
CA LEU A 154 1.26 -3.36 -15.14
C LEU A 154 0.89 -2.23 -16.08
N THR A 155 0.83 -1.01 -15.56
CA THR A 155 0.57 0.20 -16.34
C THR A 155 1.73 1.17 -16.15
N LEU A 156 2.35 1.59 -17.24
CA LEU A 156 3.36 2.64 -17.26
C LEU A 156 2.80 3.86 -17.97
N MET A 157 2.79 5.00 -17.28
CA MET A 157 2.34 6.27 -17.83
C MET A 157 3.44 7.31 -17.76
N ALA A 158 3.63 8.08 -18.82
CA ALA A 158 4.53 9.21 -18.84
C ALA A 158 3.92 10.37 -19.65
N PRO A 159 4.31 11.62 -19.34
CA PRO A 159 3.95 12.75 -20.20
C PRO A 159 4.63 12.61 -21.56
N LYS A 160 3.93 13.00 -22.63
CA LYS A 160 4.51 13.02 -23.98
C LYS A 160 5.50 14.19 -24.07
N LYS A 161 6.80 13.87 -24.01
CA LYS A 161 7.92 14.82 -24.16
C LYS A 161 9.02 14.17 -25.00
N ASP A 162 9.76 14.98 -25.73
CA ASP A 162 10.80 14.51 -26.66
C ASP A 162 12.00 13.87 -25.93
N ASP A 163 12.22 14.23 -24.67
CA ASP A 163 13.29 13.74 -23.81
C ASP A 163 12.91 12.48 -22.99
N ILE A 164 11.65 12.02 -23.09
CA ILE A 164 11.19 10.83 -22.38
C ILE A 164 10.90 9.72 -23.39
N GLN A 165 11.73 8.67 -23.36
CA GLN A 165 11.51 7.46 -24.13
C GLN A 165 10.97 6.36 -23.22
N LEU A 166 9.73 5.90 -23.48
CA LEU A 166 9.17 4.75 -22.79
C LEU A 166 9.89 3.47 -23.21
N PRO A 167 10.15 2.54 -22.26
CA PRO A 167 10.62 1.21 -22.60
C PRO A 167 9.65 0.50 -23.55
N SER A 168 10.15 -0.39 -24.39
CA SER A 168 9.28 -1.25 -25.20
C SER A 168 8.50 -2.25 -24.33
N GLU A 169 7.41 -2.76 -24.89
CA GLU A 169 6.59 -3.79 -24.21
C GLU A 169 7.43 -5.02 -23.87
N GLU A 170 8.31 -5.45 -24.79
CA GLU A 170 9.20 -6.59 -24.57
C GLU A 170 10.18 -6.34 -23.42
N ALA A 171 10.70 -5.13 -23.30
CA ALA A 171 11.60 -4.77 -22.21
C ALA A 171 10.87 -4.74 -20.85
N ILE A 172 9.60 -4.30 -20.84
CA ILE A 172 8.76 -4.34 -19.64
C ILE A 172 8.43 -5.77 -19.26
N LEU A 173 8.00 -6.62 -20.23
CA LEU A 173 7.70 -8.03 -19.98
C LEU A 173 8.93 -8.81 -19.49
N ALA A 174 10.13 -8.49 -19.98
CA ALA A 174 11.36 -9.10 -19.51
C ALA A 174 11.78 -8.63 -18.10
N ALA A 175 11.15 -7.59 -17.56
CA ALA A 175 11.41 -7.06 -16.23
C ALA A 175 10.48 -7.65 -15.17
N VAL A 176 9.38 -8.28 -15.59
CA VAL A 176 8.37 -8.95 -14.77
C VAL A 176 8.71 -10.43 -14.61
#